data_1cda5cf22b775730f5e553bff692ac80
#
_entry.id   1cda5cf22b775730f5e553bff692ac80
#
_cell.length_a   1.000
_cell.length_b   1.000
_cell.length_c   1.000
_cell.angle_alpha   90.00
_cell.angle_beta   90.00
_cell.angle_gamma   90.00
#
_symmetry.space_group_name_H-M   'P 1'
#
loop_
_entity.id
_entity.type
_entity.pdbx_description
1 polymer ?
#
loop_
_entity_poly.entity_id
_entity_poly.type
_entity_poly.pdbx_seq_one_letter_code
_entity_poly.pdbx_strand_id
1 'polypeptide(L)'
;MKKAFISIILALAAVAGLHAESFTGNIVVTRNGMTFNREVTVTVTPNENGLYTLNLSVPVFGTMVMSDVPAAMTGSVTVYSADRDVATSLGTMRTIMFARTVNGMMAANLSLPDQNATMWFNTVGDHFQLPNSDLEAWTGSNGEPDRWHGFKTATGMWAWAAPAQLGQSEDVHEGSTGNYSAVITAKDAFGTIANGTMTSGRLNAGSTSATSTSNNASTSEDYGEDFYMPIDAKPDQFKVWLKFEPQNTNNKANVSVKTFDGTYYQEPIDKTYTNLSGSIVGGEIAACGWTQFTFPFDYDSYAANNADTKAIFVTVSTNANPGQGSNNDMVYIDDMELVYLGSMSDLRYKGETINGWNPAVTTYSMELQGEPNLDDFTATIEGASAVLTKSMEQNADGSYRIAISVVSADLQNAACYIINATVAASSRVGDVNDDGVVDIADVTDLIARVLGNGQVIESRADINGDNMVDVGDVTELIGIVLGNN
;
A
#
# COMPACT_ATOMS: atom_id res chain seq x y z
N MET A 1 -18.26 22.20 18.69
CA MET A 1 -17.82 21.08 19.54
C MET A 1 -17.27 20.03 18.60
N LYS A 2 -15.95 20.08 18.33
CA LYS A 2 -15.25 19.10 17.49
C LYS A 2 -14.90 17.91 18.37
N LYS A 3 -15.53 16.77 18.14
CA LYS A 3 -15.13 15.52 18.79
C LYS A 3 -13.88 14.99 18.10
N ALA A 4 -12.79 14.94 18.85
CA ALA A 4 -11.58 14.25 18.45
C ALA A 4 -11.88 12.76 18.36
N PHE A 5 -11.69 12.17 17.18
CA PHE A 5 -11.60 10.71 17.02
C PHE A 5 -10.18 10.31 17.47
N ILE A 6 -10.09 9.83 18.70
CA ILE A 6 -8.92 9.09 19.18
C ILE A 6 -9.06 7.69 18.57
N SER A 7 -8.19 7.36 17.62
CA SER A 7 -8.04 5.98 17.13
C SER A 7 -7.51 5.10 18.25
N ILE A 8 -8.40 4.30 18.82
CA ILE A 8 -8.03 3.20 19.70
C ILE A 8 -7.64 2.02 18.78
N ILE A 9 -6.38 1.97 18.37
CA ILE A 9 -5.75 0.76 17.80
C ILE A 9 -4.83 0.21 18.89
N LEU A 10 -5.42 -0.30 19.95
CA LEU A 10 -4.69 -1.06 20.97
C LEU A 10 -5.68 -1.89 21.78
N ALA A 11 -6.24 -2.94 21.23
CA ALA A 11 -6.98 -3.90 22.04
C ALA A 11 -7.37 -5.23 21.34
N LEU A 12 -6.75 -5.67 20.24
CA LEU A 12 -7.05 -7.01 19.70
C LEU A 12 -5.88 -8.01 19.76
N ALA A 13 -4.68 -7.59 20.16
CA ALA A 13 -3.53 -8.51 20.32
C ALA A 13 -3.50 -9.24 21.68
N ALA A 14 -4.41 -8.97 22.60
CA ALA A 14 -4.29 -9.41 23.99
C ALA A 14 -4.99 -10.73 24.33
N VAL A 15 -5.62 -11.45 23.40
CA VAL A 15 -6.33 -12.71 23.69
C VAL A 15 -6.11 -13.84 22.66
N ALA A 16 -5.54 -13.57 21.49
CA ALA A 16 -5.03 -14.66 20.66
C ALA A 16 -3.61 -15.00 21.14
N GLY A 17 -3.40 -16.20 21.67
CA GLY A 17 -2.07 -16.63 22.09
C GLY A 17 -1.05 -16.33 21.00
N LEU A 18 0.16 -15.89 21.39
CA LEU A 18 1.29 -15.58 20.50
C LEU A 18 1.65 -16.82 19.67
N HIS A 19 0.98 -17.01 18.56
CA HIS A 19 1.25 -18.10 17.64
C HIS A 19 2.07 -17.61 16.46
N ALA A 20 3.17 -18.30 16.20
CA ALA A 20 3.95 -18.11 14.97
C ALA A 20 3.13 -18.60 13.77
N GLU A 21 3.07 -17.78 12.73
CA GLU A 21 2.55 -18.15 11.42
C GLU A 21 3.71 -18.57 10.51
N SER A 22 3.49 -19.58 9.69
CA SER A 22 4.51 -20.09 8.76
C SER A 22 3.97 -20.09 7.34
N PHE A 23 4.76 -19.52 6.43
CA PHE A 23 4.42 -19.34 5.01
C PHE A 23 5.46 -20.06 4.17
N THR A 24 5.04 -21.07 3.40
CA THR A 24 5.92 -21.78 2.46
C THR A 24 5.66 -21.27 1.06
N GLY A 25 6.71 -20.81 0.39
CA GLY A 25 6.64 -20.21 -0.92
C GLY A 25 8.00 -20.18 -1.60
N ASN A 26 8.04 -19.50 -2.72
CA ASN A 26 9.20 -19.40 -3.57
C ASN A 26 9.99 -18.12 -3.23
N ILE A 27 11.30 -18.23 -3.05
CA ILE A 27 12.20 -17.09 -2.98
C ILE A 27 13.07 -17.02 -4.22
N VAL A 28 13.07 -15.87 -4.86
CA VAL A 28 13.96 -15.54 -5.97
C VAL A 28 15.01 -14.58 -5.43
N VAL A 29 16.27 -14.98 -5.47
CA VAL A 29 17.43 -14.18 -5.04
C VAL A 29 18.22 -13.76 -6.26
N THR A 30 18.36 -12.45 -6.48
CA THR A 30 19.23 -11.89 -7.51
C THR A 30 20.44 -11.23 -6.83
N ARG A 31 21.64 -11.66 -7.19
CA ARG A 31 22.91 -11.10 -6.69
C ARG A 31 23.92 -10.98 -7.82
N ASN A 32 24.44 -9.77 -8.05
CA ASN A 32 25.43 -9.50 -9.10
C ASN A 32 24.99 -10.04 -10.49
N GLY A 33 23.72 -9.93 -10.83
CA GLY A 33 23.15 -10.41 -12.09
C GLY A 33 22.88 -11.92 -12.17
N MET A 34 23.20 -12.69 -11.13
CA MET A 34 22.84 -14.11 -11.03
C MET A 34 21.56 -14.28 -10.23
N THR A 35 20.65 -15.11 -10.74
CA THR A 35 19.36 -15.40 -10.11
C THR A 35 19.29 -16.83 -9.61
N PHE A 36 18.82 -17.02 -8.39
CA PHE A 36 18.57 -18.30 -7.75
C PHE A 36 17.11 -18.38 -7.31
N ASN A 37 16.49 -19.51 -7.53
CA ASN A 37 15.10 -19.75 -7.14
C ASN A 37 15.03 -21.01 -6.24
N ARG A 38 14.27 -20.93 -5.12
CA ARG A 38 14.10 -22.03 -4.20
C ARG A 38 12.83 -21.87 -3.37
N GLU A 39 12.20 -23.00 -3.04
CA GLU A 39 11.17 -23.03 -2.02
C GLU A 39 11.78 -22.86 -0.62
N VAL A 40 11.20 -21.97 0.18
CA VAL A 40 11.59 -21.69 1.56
C VAL A 40 10.35 -21.47 2.43
N THR A 41 10.54 -21.57 3.74
CA THR A 41 9.51 -21.21 4.72
C THR A 41 9.94 -19.96 5.47
N VAL A 42 9.05 -18.99 5.53
CA VAL A 42 9.17 -17.78 6.36
C VAL A 42 8.27 -17.95 7.58
N THR A 43 8.79 -17.64 8.75
CA THR A 43 8.01 -17.64 9.99
C THR A 43 7.86 -16.23 10.50
N VAL A 44 6.64 -15.84 10.83
CA VAL A 44 6.29 -14.54 11.44
C VAL A 44 5.78 -14.81 12.85
N THR A 45 6.47 -14.29 13.85
CA THR A 45 6.13 -14.49 15.25
C THR A 45 5.88 -13.15 15.92
N PRO A 46 4.67 -12.88 16.46
CA PRO A 46 4.42 -11.69 17.25
C PRO A 46 5.19 -11.77 18.58
N ASN A 47 5.62 -10.61 19.10
CA ASN A 47 6.22 -10.49 20.43
C ASN A 47 5.29 -9.74 21.41
N GLU A 48 5.63 -9.70 22.67
CA GLU A 48 4.81 -9.10 23.74
C GLU A 48 4.62 -7.57 23.57
N ASN A 49 5.49 -6.91 22.79
CA ASN A 49 5.45 -5.46 22.57
C ASN A 49 4.63 -5.06 21.32
N GLY A 50 3.93 -6.01 20.68
CA GLY A 50 3.17 -5.77 19.46
C GLY A 50 4.04 -5.60 18.21
N LEU A 51 5.32 -5.92 18.31
CA LEU A 51 6.26 -6.04 17.20
C LEU A 51 6.36 -7.51 16.76
N TYR A 52 7.09 -7.77 15.68
CA TYR A 52 7.19 -9.11 15.11
C TYR A 52 8.64 -9.54 14.91
N THR A 53 8.86 -10.85 14.95
CA THR A 53 10.11 -11.47 14.51
C THR A 53 9.84 -12.24 13.24
N LEU A 54 10.57 -11.90 12.16
CA LEU A 54 10.54 -12.62 10.90
C LEU A 54 11.81 -13.47 10.78
N ASN A 55 11.63 -14.75 10.48
CA ASN A 55 12.72 -15.70 10.32
C ASN A 55 12.60 -16.37 8.95
N LEU A 56 13.66 -16.31 8.15
CA LEU A 56 13.70 -16.94 6.84
C LEU A 56 15.10 -17.52 6.56
N SER A 57 15.14 -18.68 5.90
CA SER A 57 16.37 -19.30 5.44
C SER A 57 16.58 -19.00 3.96
N VAL A 58 17.57 -18.18 3.66
CA VAL A 58 17.83 -17.66 2.30
C VAL A 58 19.01 -18.36 1.68
N PRO A 59 18.93 -18.84 0.44
CA PRO A 59 20.10 -19.32 -0.29
C PRO A 59 21.24 -18.30 -0.27
N VAL A 60 22.48 -18.74 -0.07
CA VAL A 60 23.70 -17.92 0.00
C VAL A 60 23.85 -17.13 1.31
N PHE A 61 22.76 -16.60 1.90
CA PHE A 61 22.81 -15.74 3.09
C PHE A 61 22.54 -16.51 4.41
N GLY A 62 22.05 -17.76 4.32
CA GLY A 62 21.74 -18.56 5.50
C GLY A 62 20.44 -18.14 6.18
N THR A 63 20.33 -18.41 7.46
CA THR A 63 19.16 -18.00 8.25
C THR A 63 19.28 -16.54 8.64
N MET A 64 18.28 -15.75 8.25
CA MET A 64 18.15 -14.34 8.59
C MET A 64 17.01 -14.18 9.58
N VAL A 65 17.28 -13.51 10.70
CA VAL A 65 16.29 -13.22 11.73
C VAL A 65 16.18 -11.70 11.91
N MET A 66 15.00 -11.18 11.70
CA MET A 66 14.68 -9.76 11.91
C MET A 66 13.72 -9.66 13.10
N SER A 67 14.24 -9.20 14.24
CA SER A 67 13.45 -8.99 15.46
C SER A 67 12.87 -7.57 15.49
N ASP A 68 11.85 -7.38 16.31
CA ASP A 68 11.24 -6.08 16.61
C ASP A 68 10.81 -5.31 15.36
N VAL A 69 10.23 -6.03 14.40
CA VAL A 69 9.71 -5.49 13.15
C VAL A 69 8.34 -4.88 13.40
N PRO A 70 8.13 -3.58 13.13
CA PRO A 70 6.82 -2.96 13.21
C PRO A 70 5.90 -3.44 12.09
N ALA A 71 4.60 -3.41 12.37
CA ALA A 71 3.57 -3.73 11.39
C ALA A 71 2.44 -2.69 11.42
N ALA A 72 1.77 -2.53 10.26
CA ALA A 72 0.56 -1.74 10.13
C ALA A 72 -0.44 -2.47 9.23
N MET A 73 -1.73 -2.18 9.41
CA MET A 73 -2.81 -2.86 8.69
C MET A 73 -3.57 -1.91 7.77
N THR A 74 -3.98 -2.44 6.62
CA THR A 74 -4.94 -1.81 5.72
C THR A 74 -5.92 -2.88 5.24
N GLY A 75 -7.20 -2.79 5.64
CA GLY A 75 -8.17 -3.86 5.42
C GLY A 75 -7.71 -5.18 6.04
N SER A 76 -7.63 -6.23 5.23
CA SER A 76 -7.13 -7.57 5.62
C SER A 76 -5.61 -7.73 5.47
N VAL A 77 -4.92 -6.74 4.91
CA VAL A 77 -3.47 -6.79 4.67
C VAL A 77 -2.71 -6.28 5.87
N THR A 78 -1.78 -7.08 6.39
CA THR A 78 -0.78 -6.64 7.37
C THR A 78 0.55 -6.44 6.68
N VAL A 79 1.13 -5.26 6.82
CA VAL A 79 2.41 -4.87 6.20
C VAL A 79 3.47 -4.73 7.28
N TYR A 80 4.65 -5.25 7.01
CA TYR A 80 5.84 -5.22 7.87
C TYR A 80 6.94 -4.44 7.18
N SER A 81 7.75 -3.69 7.91
CA SER A 81 8.95 -3.07 7.36
C SER A 81 10.12 -3.10 8.32
N ALA A 82 11.32 -3.25 7.79
CA ALA A 82 12.56 -3.15 8.55
C ALA A 82 13.67 -2.55 7.69
N ASP A 83 14.51 -1.74 8.30
CA ASP A 83 15.81 -1.33 7.75
C ASP A 83 16.82 -1.41 8.89
N ARG A 84 17.59 -2.47 8.94
CA ARG A 84 18.52 -2.79 10.04
C ARG A 84 19.63 -3.72 9.62
N ASP A 85 20.61 -3.84 10.50
CA ASP A 85 21.66 -4.81 10.37
C ASP A 85 21.17 -6.21 10.78
N VAL A 86 21.39 -7.19 9.91
CA VAL A 86 20.97 -8.59 10.11
C VAL A 86 22.18 -9.51 9.98
N ALA A 87 22.31 -10.44 10.91
CA ALA A 87 23.32 -11.48 10.84
C ALA A 87 23.00 -12.46 9.70
N THR A 88 23.99 -12.72 8.86
CA THR A 88 23.94 -13.68 7.76
C THR A 88 25.11 -14.64 7.82
N SER A 89 25.11 -15.68 7.00
CA SER A 89 26.28 -16.58 6.86
C SER A 89 27.54 -15.89 6.32
N LEU A 90 27.40 -14.70 5.73
CA LEU A 90 28.50 -13.90 5.17
C LEU A 90 28.90 -12.71 6.06
N GLY A 91 28.36 -12.62 7.29
CA GLY A 91 28.55 -11.51 8.23
C GLY A 91 27.29 -10.70 8.45
N THR A 92 27.40 -9.67 9.29
CA THR A 92 26.30 -8.74 9.54
C THR A 92 26.17 -7.77 8.36
N MET A 93 24.95 -7.59 7.86
CA MET A 93 24.65 -6.80 6.66
C MET A 93 23.40 -5.96 6.85
N ARG A 94 23.43 -4.72 6.36
CA ARG A 94 22.23 -3.90 6.28
C ARG A 94 21.20 -4.58 5.38
N THR A 95 20.01 -4.78 5.91
CA THR A 95 18.87 -5.40 5.23
C THR A 95 17.67 -4.48 5.31
N ILE A 96 17.13 -4.14 4.14
CA ILE A 96 15.87 -3.41 4.01
C ILE A 96 14.82 -4.44 3.60
N MET A 97 13.71 -4.50 4.34
CA MET A 97 12.62 -5.45 4.09
C MET A 97 11.28 -4.74 4.10
N PHE A 98 10.46 -5.08 3.12
CA PHE A 98 9.02 -4.81 3.09
C PHE A 98 8.31 -6.14 2.87
N ALA A 99 7.36 -6.46 3.74
CA ALA A 99 6.62 -7.71 3.64
C ALA A 99 5.14 -7.47 3.91
N ARG A 100 4.28 -8.37 3.44
CA ARG A 100 2.86 -8.37 3.76
C ARG A 100 2.36 -9.77 4.01
N THR A 101 1.31 -9.87 4.82
CA THR A 101 0.48 -11.06 4.94
C THR A 101 -0.98 -10.70 4.66
N VAL A 102 -1.70 -11.59 3.97
CA VAL A 102 -3.13 -11.46 3.68
C VAL A 102 -3.73 -12.84 3.45
N ASN A 103 -4.83 -13.15 4.08
CA ASN A 103 -5.61 -14.39 3.85
C ASN A 103 -4.75 -15.69 3.91
N GLY A 104 -3.75 -15.75 4.82
CA GLY A 104 -2.85 -16.89 4.94
C GLY A 104 -1.73 -16.95 3.89
N MET A 105 -1.57 -15.91 3.10
CA MET A 105 -0.51 -15.75 2.11
C MET A 105 0.50 -14.69 2.55
N MET A 106 1.72 -14.77 2.04
CA MET A 106 2.79 -13.82 2.33
C MET A 106 3.59 -13.48 1.08
N ALA A 107 3.98 -12.21 0.97
CA ALA A 107 5.02 -11.76 0.07
C ALA A 107 6.02 -10.90 0.82
N ALA A 108 7.28 -10.89 0.36
CA ALA A 108 8.33 -10.06 0.94
C ALA A 108 9.35 -9.64 -0.11
N ASN A 109 9.73 -8.38 -0.06
CA ASN A 109 10.81 -7.79 -0.82
C ASN A 109 11.95 -7.45 0.14
N LEU A 110 13.14 -8.01 -0.09
CA LEU A 110 14.33 -7.73 0.71
C LEU A 110 15.44 -7.20 -0.19
N SER A 111 16.16 -6.24 0.32
CA SER A 111 17.35 -5.69 -0.33
C SER A 111 18.52 -5.70 0.64
N LEU A 112 19.69 -6.18 0.17
CA LEU A 112 20.97 -6.06 0.85
C LEU A 112 21.88 -5.15 -0.01
N PRO A 113 21.83 -3.83 0.19
CA PRO A 113 22.50 -2.85 -0.68
C PRO A 113 24.03 -3.11 -0.79
N ASP A 114 24.68 -3.45 0.31
CA ASP A 114 26.12 -3.69 0.39
C ASP A 114 26.57 -4.93 -0.41
N GLN A 115 25.63 -5.80 -0.78
CA GLN A 115 25.89 -7.02 -1.55
C GLN A 115 25.35 -6.95 -2.98
N ASN A 116 24.75 -5.82 -3.37
CA ASN A 116 24.02 -5.71 -4.63
C ASN A 116 23.08 -6.92 -4.82
N ALA A 117 22.29 -7.20 -3.79
CA ALA A 117 21.40 -8.34 -3.77
C ALA A 117 19.97 -7.90 -3.47
N THR A 118 19.02 -8.49 -4.19
CA THR A 118 17.58 -8.35 -3.97
C THR A 118 16.96 -9.72 -3.87
N MET A 119 15.89 -9.82 -3.11
CA MET A 119 15.15 -11.06 -2.90
C MET A 119 13.67 -10.78 -2.95
N TRP A 120 12.94 -11.63 -3.64
CA TRP A 120 11.50 -11.64 -3.67
C TRP A 120 11.00 -12.98 -3.19
N PHE A 121 10.27 -12.97 -2.09
CA PHE A 121 9.55 -14.14 -1.56
C PHE A 121 8.06 -13.97 -1.85
N ASN A 122 7.40 -15.05 -2.24
CA ASN A 122 5.98 -15.03 -2.52
C ASN A 122 5.39 -16.44 -2.30
N THR A 123 4.25 -16.49 -1.61
CA THR A 123 3.29 -17.60 -1.70
C THR A 123 2.32 -17.27 -2.85
N VAL A 124 1.80 -18.25 -3.56
CA VAL A 124 0.82 -18.04 -4.64
C VAL A 124 -0.58 -17.82 -4.08
N GLY A 125 -1.41 -17.02 -4.76
CA GLY A 125 -2.83 -16.88 -4.50
C GLY A 125 -3.28 -15.53 -3.94
N ASP A 126 -2.40 -14.52 -3.90
CA ASP A 126 -2.80 -13.13 -3.61
C ASP A 126 -3.53 -12.48 -4.81
N HIS A 127 -4.32 -11.43 -4.53
CA HIS A 127 -5.19 -10.79 -5.51
C HIS A 127 -4.93 -9.28 -5.54
N PHE A 128 -3.69 -8.89 -5.91
CA PHE A 128 -3.33 -7.48 -6.11
C PHE A 128 -3.39 -7.06 -7.58
N GLN A 129 -3.51 -8.03 -8.51
CA GLN A 129 -3.67 -7.76 -9.94
C GLN A 129 -4.83 -8.58 -10.51
N LEU A 130 -5.32 -8.14 -11.66
CA LEU A 130 -6.36 -8.84 -12.39
C LEU A 130 -5.78 -10.12 -13.04
N PRO A 131 -6.45 -11.25 -12.92
CA PRO A 131 -6.01 -12.46 -13.63
C PRO A 131 -6.14 -12.26 -15.13
N ASN A 132 -5.14 -12.77 -15.91
CA ASN A 132 -5.08 -12.66 -17.36
C ASN A 132 -5.31 -11.21 -17.85
N SER A 133 -4.67 -10.26 -17.18
CA SER A 133 -4.78 -8.83 -17.49
C SER A 133 -4.05 -8.43 -18.78
N ASP A 134 -3.09 -9.25 -19.20
CA ASP A 134 -2.35 -9.18 -20.45
C ASP A 134 -3.10 -9.86 -21.62
N LEU A 135 -4.25 -10.50 -21.36
CA LEU A 135 -5.13 -11.13 -22.36
C LEU A 135 -4.45 -12.19 -23.23
N GLU A 136 -3.39 -12.83 -22.73
CA GLU A 136 -2.65 -13.88 -23.44
C GLU A 136 -3.26 -15.29 -23.30
N ALA A 137 -4.02 -15.55 -22.22
CA ALA A 137 -4.62 -16.85 -21.96
C ALA A 137 -6.05 -16.95 -22.56
N TRP A 138 -6.21 -17.87 -23.52
CA TRP A 138 -7.45 -18.16 -24.25
C TRP A 138 -7.72 -19.68 -24.27
N THR A 139 -7.68 -20.31 -23.10
CA THR A 139 -7.72 -21.79 -23.01
C THR A 139 -9.13 -22.36 -23.05
N GLY A 140 -10.16 -21.55 -22.82
CA GLY A 140 -11.55 -21.96 -22.80
C GLY A 140 -12.08 -22.35 -24.20
N SER A 141 -12.92 -23.36 -24.26
CA SER A 141 -13.53 -23.85 -25.55
C SER A 141 -14.54 -22.87 -26.15
N ASN A 142 -14.96 -21.84 -25.38
CA ASN A 142 -15.89 -20.81 -25.81
C ASN A 142 -15.20 -19.73 -26.68
N GLY A 143 -13.85 -19.66 -26.66
CA GLY A 143 -13.04 -18.66 -27.38
C GLY A 143 -13.19 -17.26 -26.83
N GLU A 144 -13.44 -17.13 -25.52
CA GLU A 144 -13.29 -15.92 -24.73
C GLU A 144 -11.98 -15.99 -23.94
N PRO A 145 -11.36 -14.86 -23.55
CA PRO A 145 -10.14 -14.89 -22.73
C PRO A 145 -10.45 -15.47 -21.35
N ASP A 146 -9.51 -16.20 -20.78
CA ASP A 146 -9.67 -16.79 -19.46
C ASP A 146 -9.99 -15.69 -18.43
N ARG A 147 -11.05 -15.90 -17.61
CA ARG A 147 -11.56 -14.96 -16.62
C ARG A 147 -12.29 -13.71 -17.17
N TRP A 148 -12.39 -13.55 -18.48
CA TRP A 148 -13.10 -12.45 -19.13
C TRP A 148 -14.23 -12.98 -20.01
N HIS A 149 -15.37 -12.31 -19.98
CA HIS A 149 -16.62 -12.82 -20.53
C HIS A 149 -17.25 -11.87 -21.54
N GLY A 150 -17.88 -12.45 -22.52
CA GLY A 150 -18.68 -11.78 -23.54
C GLY A 150 -20.04 -12.46 -23.69
N PHE A 151 -20.63 -12.35 -24.90
CA PHE A 151 -21.96 -12.92 -25.16
C PHE A 151 -21.99 -14.44 -25.33
N LYS A 152 -20.84 -15.12 -25.44
CA LYS A 152 -20.81 -16.59 -25.53
C LYS A 152 -21.15 -17.28 -24.21
N THR A 153 -20.88 -16.62 -23.10
CA THR A 153 -21.20 -17.09 -21.74
C THR A 153 -22.44 -16.40 -21.15
N ALA A 154 -23.12 -15.56 -21.95
CA ALA A 154 -24.28 -14.79 -21.52
C ALA A 154 -25.49 -15.66 -21.14
N THR A 155 -26.31 -15.11 -20.25
CA THR A 155 -27.64 -15.62 -19.88
C THR A 155 -28.76 -14.77 -20.46
N GLY A 156 -30.01 -15.12 -20.16
CA GLY A 156 -31.18 -14.37 -20.54
C GLY A 156 -31.91 -14.97 -21.74
N MET A 157 -33.14 -14.49 -21.93
CA MET A 157 -34.06 -15.04 -22.94
C MET A 157 -33.54 -14.87 -24.39
N TRP A 158 -32.71 -13.87 -24.62
CA TRP A 158 -32.17 -13.53 -25.94
C TRP A 158 -30.70 -13.89 -26.13
N ALA A 159 -30.07 -14.56 -25.13
CA ALA A 159 -28.67 -14.97 -25.25
C ALA A 159 -28.35 -15.81 -26.46
N TRP A 160 -29.28 -16.67 -26.88
CA TRP A 160 -29.15 -17.47 -28.08
C TRP A 160 -29.09 -16.69 -29.40
N ALA A 161 -29.63 -15.45 -29.38
CA ALA A 161 -29.66 -14.57 -30.54
C ALA A 161 -28.54 -13.52 -30.49
N ALA A 162 -27.82 -13.41 -29.35
CA ALA A 162 -26.74 -12.48 -29.22
C ALA A 162 -25.54 -12.92 -30.10
N PRO A 163 -25.01 -12.02 -30.94
CA PRO A 163 -23.87 -12.35 -31.78
C PRO A 163 -22.57 -12.42 -30.94
N ALA A 164 -21.66 -13.28 -31.37
CA ALA A 164 -20.30 -13.27 -30.80
C ALA A 164 -19.62 -11.92 -31.09
N GLN A 165 -19.22 -11.24 -30.06
CA GLN A 165 -18.71 -9.86 -30.13
C GLN A 165 -17.30 -9.70 -29.55
N LEU A 166 -16.86 -10.64 -28.70
CA LEU A 166 -15.53 -10.69 -28.09
C LEU A 166 -14.68 -11.73 -28.83
N GLY A 167 -13.49 -11.35 -29.23
CA GLY A 167 -12.54 -12.21 -29.94
C GLY A 167 -11.09 -11.85 -29.65
N GLN A 168 -10.19 -12.75 -30.03
CA GLN A 168 -8.75 -12.57 -29.98
C GLN A 168 -8.26 -11.76 -31.19
N SER A 169 -7.26 -10.91 -30.99
CA SER A 169 -6.60 -10.10 -32.03
C SER A 169 -5.07 -10.17 -31.88
N GLU A 170 -4.35 -10.16 -33.00
CA GLU A 170 -2.90 -10.01 -33.06
C GLU A 170 -2.47 -8.53 -33.13
N ASP A 171 -3.41 -7.60 -33.13
CA ASP A 171 -3.14 -6.17 -33.09
C ASP A 171 -2.91 -5.75 -31.63
N VAL A 172 -1.67 -5.57 -31.23
CA VAL A 172 -1.21 -5.20 -29.88
C VAL A 172 -0.56 -3.82 -29.90
N HIS A 173 -0.47 -3.17 -28.73
CA HIS A 173 0.17 -1.86 -28.62
C HIS A 173 1.70 -1.96 -28.77
N GLU A 174 2.35 -0.86 -29.14
CA GLU A 174 3.81 -0.78 -29.18
C GLU A 174 4.39 -0.97 -27.78
N GLY A 175 5.34 -1.89 -27.66
CA GLY A 175 5.99 -2.24 -26.38
C GLY A 175 5.26 -3.33 -25.58
N SER A 176 4.14 -3.87 -26.07
CA SER A 176 3.55 -5.09 -25.48
C SER A 176 4.57 -6.24 -25.52
N THR A 177 4.58 -7.03 -24.44
CA THR A 177 5.37 -8.27 -24.38
C THR A 177 4.54 -9.48 -24.80
N GLY A 178 3.23 -9.27 -25.01
CA GLY A 178 2.27 -10.26 -25.46
C GLY A 178 2.19 -10.40 -26.98
N ASN A 179 1.38 -11.36 -27.42
CA ASN A 179 1.10 -11.60 -28.83
C ASN A 179 -0.36 -11.27 -29.18
N TYR A 180 -1.19 -11.12 -28.18
CA TYR A 180 -2.64 -10.99 -28.35
C TYR A 180 -3.20 -9.82 -27.54
N SER A 181 -4.27 -9.26 -28.06
CA SER A 181 -5.20 -8.37 -27.36
C SER A 181 -6.61 -8.93 -27.48
N ALA A 182 -7.55 -8.41 -26.70
CA ALA A 182 -8.97 -8.66 -26.94
C ALA A 182 -9.55 -7.60 -27.86
N VAL A 183 -10.45 -8.00 -28.78
CA VAL A 183 -11.26 -7.08 -29.57
C VAL A 183 -12.74 -7.32 -29.31
N ILE A 184 -13.45 -6.25 -28.97
CA ILE A 184 -14.91 -6.26 -28.87
C ILE A 184 -15.51 -5.44 -30.02
N THR A 185 -16.60 -5.97 -30.61
CA THR A 185 -17.21 -5.38 -31.80
C THR A 185 -18.71 -5.21 -31.60
N ALA A 186 -19.22 -4.00 -31.80
CA ALA A 186 -20.66 -3.76 -31.83
C ALA A 186 -21.31 -4.44 -33.03
N LYS A 187 -22.47 -5.06 -32.84
CA LYS A 187 -23.22 -5.78 -33.89
C LYS A 187 -24.68 -5.37 -33.94
N ASP A 188 -25.20 -5.29 -35.14
CA ASP A 188 -26.66 -5.20 -35.34
C ASP A 188 -27.31 -6.51 -34.93
N ALA A 189 -28.20 -6.46 -33.97
CA ALA A 189 -29.05 -7.53 -33.51
C ALA A 189 -30.52 -7.15 -33.76
N PHE A 190 -31.07 -7.60 -34.90
CA PHE A 190 -32.45 -7.33 -35.28
C PHE A 190 -32.84 -5.84 -35.39
N GLY A 191 -31.93 -5.01 -35.91
CA GLY A 191 -32.12 -3.57 -36.04
C GLY A 191 -31.80 -2.76 -34.76
N THR A 192 -31.29 -3.41 -33.72
CA THR A 192 -30.79 -2.76 -32.52
C THR A 192 -29.28 -3.01 -32.43
N ILE A 193 -28.51 -1.94 -32.21
CA ILE A 193 -27.07 -2.10 -32.02
C ILE A 193 -26.80 -2.67 -30.62
N ALA A 194 -26.33 -3.91 -30.57
CA ALA A 194 -25.81 -4.52 -29.35
C ALA A 194 -24.33 -4.12 -29.20
N ASN A 195 -23.99 -3.52 -28.09
CA ASN A 195 -22.61 -3.13 -27.79
C ASN A 195 -21.70 -4.37 -27.76
N GLY A 196 -20.50 -4.28 -28.36
CA GLY A 196 -19.42 -5.19 -28.01
C GLY A 196 -19.06 -4.97 -26.54
N THR A 197 -18.96 -6.05 -25.79
CA THR A 197 -18.71 -5.97 -24.35
C THR A 197 -17.74 -7.07 -23.91
N MET A 198 -16.75 -6.69 -23.11
CA MET A 198 -15.90 -7.58 -22.32
C MET A 198 -16.06 -7.21 -20.85
N THR A 199 -16.27 -8.20 -19.98
CA THR A 199 -16.49 -7.97 -18.55
C THR A 199 -15.89 -9.10 -17.71
N SER A 200 -15.49 -8.77 -16.48
CA SER A 200 -15.20 -9.77 -15.44
C SER A 200 -16.45 -10.40 -14.84
N GLY A 201 -17.62 -9.84 -15.18
CA GLY A 201 -18.92 -10.37 -14.77
C GLY A 201 -19.57 -11.25 -15.83
N ARG A 202 -20.87 -11.51 -15.67
CA ARG A 202 -21.66 -12.27 -16.62
C ARG A 202 -22.66 -11.38 -17.34
N LEU A 203 -22.72 -11.47 -18.66
CA LEU A 203 -23.71 -10.75 -19.45
C LEU A 203 -25.08 -11.43 -19.36
N ASN A 204 -26.13 -10.61 -19.33
CA ASN A 204 -27.51 -11.07 -19.48
C ASN A 204 -28.17 -10.34 -20.66
N ALA A 205 -28.69 -11.12 -21.63
CA ALA A 205 -29.47 -10.61 -22.75
C ALA A 205 -30.98 -10.89 -22.50
N GLY A 206 -31.56 -10.05 -21.65
CA GLY A 206 -32.94 -10.25 -21.16
C GLY A 206 -34.01 -9.56 -21.99
N SER A 207 -33.65 -8.59 -22.88
CA SER A 207 -34.60 -7.78 -23.63
C SER A 207 -34.08 -7.43 -25.02
N THR A 208 -34.99 -7.23 -25.99
CA THR A 208 -34.69 -6.62 -27.30
C THR A 208 -34.56 -5.09 -27.22
N SER A 209 -34.97 -4.44 -26.13
CA SER A 209 -34.76 -3.01 -25.91
C SER A 209 -33.37 -2.79 -25.33
N ALA A 210 -32.51 -2.09 -26.06
CA ALA A 210 -31.12 -1.82 -25.62
C ALA A 210 -31.02 -1.13 -24.25
N THR A 211 -31.98 -0.29 -23.87
CA THR A 211 -31.99 0.46 -22.62
C THR A 211 -32.63 -0.26 -21.43
N SER A 212 -33.08 -1.52 -21.64
CA SER A 212 -33.63 -2.32 -20.55
C SER A 212 -32.54 -2.74 -19.56
N THR A 213 -32.77 -2.57 -18.27
CA THR A 213 -31.86 -3.02 -17.20
C THR A 213 -31.76 -4.56 -17.11
N SER A 214 -32.62 -5.30 -17.82
CA SER A 214 -32.45 -6.74 -18.00
C SER A 214 -31.40 -7.11 -19.05
N ASN A 215 -30.84 -6.14 -19.78
CA ASN A 215 -29.60 -6.28 -20.51
C ASN A 215 -28.49 -5.68 -19.63
N ASN A 216 -27.72 -6.52 -18.99
CA ASN A 216 -26.73 -6.09 -18.02
C ASN A 216 -25.49 -6.96 -18.01
N ALA A 217 -24.45 -6.47 -17.42
CA ALA A 217 -23.33 -7.25 -16.90
C ALA A 217 -23.49 -7.32 -15.39
N SER A 218 -23.37 -8.49 -14.79
CA SER A 218 -23.59 -8.66 -13.35
C SER A 218 -22.56 -9.57 -12.72
N THR A 219 -22.32 -9.36 -11.43
CA THR A 219 -21.57 -10.30 -10.59
C THR A 219 -22.47 -11.48 -10.24
N SER A 220 -21.92 -12.68 -10.19
CA SER A 220 -22.66 -13.88 -9.85
C SER A 220 -21.71 -14.96 -9.35
N GLU A 221 -22.18 -15.77 -8.41
CA GLU A 221 -21.53 -17.02 -7.98
C GLU A 221 -22.18 -18.25 -8.63
N ASP A 222 -22.99 -18.07 -9.67
CA ASP A 222 -23.74 -19.14 -10.29
C ASP A 222 -22.83 -20.11 -11.08
N TYR A 223 -23.14 -21.38 -10.97
CA TYR A 223 -22.51 -22.48 -11.71
C TYR A 223 -21.07 -22.84 -11.31
N GLY A 224 -20.61 -22.44 -10.11
CA GLY A 224 -19.27 -22.77 -9.62
C GLY A 224 -18.15 -21.95 -10.25
N GLU A 225 -18.49 -20.86 -10.93
CA GLU A 225 -17.57 -19.85 -11.42
C GLU A 225 -17.91 -18.49 -10.76
N ASP A 226 -16.89 -17.80 -10.31
CA ASP A 226 -17.02 -16.44 -9.79
C ASP A 226 -17.00 -15.47 -10.97
N PHE A 227 -18.12 -14.81 -11.24
CA PHE A 227 -18.21 -13.74 -12.23
C PHE A 227 -17.90 -12.38 -11.60
N TYR A 228 -16.77 -12.30 -10.96
CA TYR A 228 -16.07 -11.13 -10.44
C TYR A 228 -14.63 -11.54 -10.12
N MET A 229 -13.76 -10.56 -9.87
CA MET A 229 -12.38 -10.83 -9.50
C MET A 229 -12.15 -10.41 -8.05
N PRO A 230 -11.65 -11.31 -7.18
CA PRO A 230 -11.27 -10.90 -5.81
C PRO A 230 -10.12 -9.91 -5.87
N ILE A 231 -10.08 -8.96 -4.92
CA ILE A 231 -8.94 -8.09 -4.66
C ILE A 231 -8.71 -7.96 -3.15
N ASP A 232 -7.45 -7.89 -2.76
CA ASP A 232 -7.05 -7.90 -1.34
C ASP A 232 -6.90 -6.49 -0.74
N ALA A 233 -6.86 -5.43 -1.58
CA ALA A 233 -6.73 -4.05 -1.13
C ALA A 233 -7.36 -3.07 -2.13
N LYS A 234 -7.50 -1.80 -1.73
CA LYS A 234 -8.00 -0.71 -2.57
C LYS A 234 -6.91 -0.24 -3.53
N PRO A 235 -7.02 -0.43 -4.86
CA PRO A 235 -6.11 0.19 -5.82
C PRO A 235 -6.37 1.70 -5.91
N ASP A 236 -5.37 2.47 -6.27
CA ASP A 236 -5.49 3.92 -6.48
C ASP A 236 -5.92 4.26 -7.90
N GLN A 237 -5.45 3.47 -8.86
CA GLN A 237 -5.71 3.70 -10.29
C GLN A 237 -5.91 2.37 -11.01
N PHE A 238 -6.67 2.44 -12.09
CA PHE A 238 -6.77 1.41 -13.11
C PHE A 238 -6.11 1.91 -14.39
N LYS A 239 -5.16 1.17 -14.92
CA LYS A 239 -4.54 1.42 -16.22
C LYS A 239 -4.96 0.37 -17.22
N VAL A 240 -5.07 0.78 -18.49
CA VAL A 240 -5.39 -0.12 -19.60
C VAL A 240 -4.91 0.48 -20.91
N TRP A 241 -4.42 -0.33 -21.81
CA TRP A 241 -4.19 0.05 -23.21
C TRP A 241 -5.45 -0.19 -24.01
N LEU A 242 -5.91 0.86 -24.71
CA LEU A 242 -7.11 0.81 -25.56
C LEU A 242 -6.82 1.42 -26.93
N LYS A 243 -7.47 0.85 -27.93
CA LYS A 243 -7.60 1.41 -29.28
C LYS A 243 -9.07 1.38 -29.64
N PHE A 244 -9.65 2.52 -30.01
CA PHE A 244 -11.07 2.62 -30.35
C PHE A 244 -11.27 3.11 -31.79
N GLU A 245 -11.87 2.26 -32.60
CA GLU A 245 -12.20 2.48 -34.03
C GLU A 245 -13.72 2.56 -34.22
N PRO A 246 -14.34 3.71 -33.97
CA PRO A 246 -15.79 3.88 -34.23
C PRO A 246 -16.09 4.11 -35.69
N GLN A 247 -17.25 3.65 -36.15
CA GLN A 247 -17.80 3.98 -37.48
C GLN A 247 -18.31 5.42 -37.56
N ASN A 248 -18.67 5.99 -36.42
CA ASN A 248 -19.01 7.41 -36.28
C ASN A 248 -18.09 8.01 -35.20
N THR A 249 -17.36 9.05 -35.56
CA THR A 249 -16.38 9.72 -34.68
C THR A 249 -17.01 10.37 -33.43
N ASN A 250 -18.33 10.54 -33.39
CA ASN A 250 -19.03 11.02 -32.19
C ASN A 250 -19.33 9.89 -31.19
N ASN A 251 -19.23 8.63 -31.61
CA ASN A 251 -19.41 7.51 -30.69
C ASN A 251 -18.25 7.50 -29.68
N LYS A 252 -18.56 7.07 -28.47
CA LYS A 252 -17.57 6.90 -27.39
C LYS A 252 -17.69 5.51 -26.81
N ALA A 253 -16.58 4.84 -26.68
CA ALA A 253 -16.48 3.62 -25.89
C ALA A 253 -16.56 3.95 -24.41
N ASN A 254 -16.75 2.94 -23.56
CA ASN A 254 -16.80 3.11 -22.10
C ASN A 254 -16.03 2.04 -21.37
N VAL A 255 -15.31 2.48 -20.34
CA VAL A 255 -14.69 1.64 -19.32
C VAL A 255 -15.40 1.91 -18.00
N SER A 256 -15.89 0.87 -17.35
CA SER A 256 -16.43 0.92 -15.99
C SER A 256 -15.66 -0.03 -15.11
N VAL A 257 -15.17 0.47 -13.97
CA VAL A 257 -14.50 -0.36 -12.96
C VAL A 257 -15.06 0.00 -11.60
N LYS A 258 -15.56 -1.00 -10.88
CA LYS A 258 -16.14 -0.86 -9.54
C LYS A 258 -15.43 -1.76 -8.56
N THR A 259 -15.19 -1.25 -7.35
CA THR A 259 -14.79 -2.07 -6.20
C THR A 259 -15.97 -2.24 -5.27
N PHE A 260 -16.12 -3.42 -4.67
CA PHE A 260 -17.28 -3.77 -3.87
C PHE A 260 -16.99 -4.89 -2.84
N ASP A 261 -17.97 -5.22 -2.02
CA ASP A 261 -17.82 -6.18 -0.91
C ASP A 261 -17.92 -7.67 -1.31
N GLY A 262 -18.02 -7.96 -2.62
CA GLY A 262 -18.19 -9.29 -3.17
C GLY A 262 -19.65 -9.75 -3.33
N THR A 263 -20.63 -8.96 -2.87
CA THR A 263 -22.06 -9.31 -3.05
C THR A 263 -22.58 -8.84 -4.43
N TYR A 264 -23.79 -9.26 -4.77
CA TYR A 264 -24.37 -9.02 -6.10
C TYR A 264 -24.42 -7.55 -6.50
N TYR A 265 -23.93 -7.25 -7.70
CA TYR A 265 -23.98 -5.96 -8.37
C TYR A 265 -24.24 -6.13 -9.87
N GLN A 266 -24.92 -5.17 -10.52
CA GLN A 266 -25.09 -5.14 -11.98
C GLN A 266 -24.96 -3.74 -12.58
N GLU A 267 -24.56 -3.69 -13.85
CA GLU A 267 -24.58 -2.52 -14.73
C GLU A 267 -25.30 -2.82 -16.06
N PRO A 268 -26.25 -1.97 -16.53
CA PRO A 268 -26.83 -0.79 -15.84
C PRO A 268 -27.52 -1.15 -14.52
N ILE A 269 -27.47 -0.22 -13.55
CA ILE A 269 -28.09 -0.42 -12.25
C ILE A 269 -29.62 -0.49 -12.37
N ASP A 270 -30.26 -1.41 -11.65
CA ASP A 270 -31.72 -1.57 -11.56
C ASP A 270 -32.29 -1.05 -10.24
N LYS A 271 -31.43 -0.76 -9.28
CA LYS A 271 -31.76 -0.27 -7.93
C LYS A 271 -30.57 0.50 -7.34
N THR A 272 -30.74 1.06 -6.15
CA THR A 272 -29.62 1.59 -5.38
C THR A 272 -28.80 0.44 -4.78
N TYR A 273 -27.51 0.49 -4.98
CA TYR A 273 -26.53 -0.45 -4.42
C TYR A 273 -25.70 0.24 -3.35
N THR A 274 -25.61 -0.38 -2.16
CA THR A 274 -24.81 0.10 -1.02
C THR A 274 -23.58 -0.76 -0.74
N ASN A 275 -23.31 -1.73 -1.60
CA ASN A 275 -22.19 -2.65 -1.51
C ASN A 275 -20.95 -2.18 -2.31
N LEU A 276 -21.05 -1.05 -3.01
CA LEU A 276 -19.90 -0.45 -3.70
C LEU A 276 -19.01 0.29 -2.71
N SER A 277 -17.71 0.08 -2.79
CA SER A 277 -16.68 0.79 -2.03
C SER A 277 -15.97 1.87 -2.86
N GLY A 278 -15.96 1.75 -4.21
CA GLY A 278 -15.32 2.72 -5.09
C GLY A 278 -15.65 2.51 -6.57
N SER A 279 -15.29 3.49 -7.38
CA SER A 279 -15.43 3.47 -8.84
C SER A 279 -14.33 4.30 -9.48
N ILE A 280 -13.89 3.95 -10.68
CA ILE A 280 -13.03 4.84 -11.46
C ILE A 280 -13.78 6.13 -11.84
N VAL A 281 -13.03 7.21 -12.01
CA VAL A 281 -13.50 8.50 -12.52
C VAL A 281 -13.21 8.59 -14.03
N GLY A 282 -14.19 9.01 -14.79
CA GLY A 282 -14.12 9.03 -16.25
C GLY A 282 -14.56 7.67 -16.83
N GLY A 283 -14.01 7.31 -17.97
CA GLY A 283 -14.29 6.03 -18.64
C GLY A 283 -14.86 6.17 -20.04
N GLU A 284 -15.34 7.34 -20.45
CA GLU A 284 -15.71 7.58 -21.84
C GLU A 284 -14.47 7.81 -22.72
N ILE A 285 -14.34 7.02 -23.78
CA ILE A 285 -13.19 7.02 -24.68
C ILE A 285 -13.63 7.47 -26.06
N ALA A 286 -13.03 8.55 -26.57
CA ALA A 286 -13.17 8.98 -27.94
C ALA A 286 -12.30 8.12 -28.88
N ALA A 287 -12.57 8.20 -30.20
CA ALA A 287 -11.75 7.53 -31.23
C ALA A 287 -10.25 7.77 -30.98
N CYS A 288 -9.46 6.70 -30.92
CA CYS A 288 -8.02 6.77 -30.67
C CYS A 288 -7.29 5.56 -31.27
N GLY A 289 -6.01 5.74 -31.63
CA GLY A 289 -5.07 4.63 -31.78
C GLY A 289 -4.71 4.06 -30.40
N TRP A 290 -3.81 3.07 -30.36
CA TRP A 290 -3.34 2.51 -29.10
C TRP A 290 -2.86 3.62 -28.15
N THR A 291 -3.54 3.70 -27.01
CA THR A 291 -3.31 4.74 -25.98
C THR A 291 -3.46 4.10 -24.62
N GLN A 292 -2.50 4.35 -23.73
CA GLN A 292 -2.62 3.95 -22.34
C GLN A 292 -3.47 4.97 -21.59
N PHE A 293 -4.56 4.50 -21.02
CA PHE A 293 -5.42 5.30 -20.15
C PHE A 293 -5.13 4.97 -18.69
N THR A 294 -5.23 5.99 -17.85
CA THR A 294 -5.10 5.86 -16.39
C THR A 294 -6.31 6.52 -15.74
N PHE A 295 -7.08 5.75 -15.01
CA PHE A 295 -8.30 6.19 -14.33
C PHE A 295 -8.10 6.13 -12.82
N PRO A 296 -8.18 7.25 -12.09
CA PRO A 296 -8.15 7.23 -10.63
C PRO A 296 -9.45 6.63 -10.07
N PHE A 297 -9.38 5.96 -8.94
CA PHE A 297 -10.53 5.54 -8.17
C PHE A 297 -11.03 6.69 -7.28
N ASP A 298 -12.36 6.83 -7.21
CA ASP A 298 -13.07 7.65 -6.24
C ASP A 298 -13.67 6.72 -5.17
N TYR A 299 -13.12 6.79 -3.97
CA TYR A 299 -13.63 6.10 -2.78
C TYR A 299 -14.48 7.02 -1.91
N ASP A 300 -14.27 8.34 -1.99
CA ASP A 300 -14.91 9.32 -1.13
C ASP A 300 -16.41 9.40 -1.41
N SER A 301 -16.82 9.36 -2.66
CA SER A 301 -18.24 9.33 -3.06
C SER A 301 -18.99 8.09 -2.56
N TYR A 302 -18.27 7.03 -2.22
CA TYR A 302 -18.82 5.76 -1.74
C TYR A 302 -18.62 5.55 -0.24
N ALA A 303 -17.96 6.47 0.47
CA ALA A 303 -17.65 6.34 1.89
C ALA A 303 -18.90 6.12 2.77
N ALA A 304 -20.06 6.71 2.39
CA ALA A 304 -21.32 6.54 3.11
C ALA A 304 -21.88 5.11 3.07
N ASN A 305 -21.48 4.29 2.09
CA ASN A 305 -21.90 2.90 1.99
C ASN A 305 -21.23 2.03 3.07
N ASN A 306 -20.07 2.43 3.58
CA ASN A 306 -19.27 1.67 4.53
C ASN A 306 -19.02 0.23 4.09
N ALA A 307 -18.86 0.02 2.77
CA ALA A 307 -18.62 -1.27 2.15
C ALA A 307 -17.12 -1.59 2.15
N ASP A 308 -16.79 -2.84 2.48
CA ASP A 308 -15.43 -3.36 2.33
C ASP A 308 -15.03 -3.43 0.86
N THR A 309 -13.73 -3.40 0.57
CA THR A 309 -13.21 -3.70 -0.76
C THR A 309 -12.69 -5.14 -0.74
N LYS A 310 -13.42 -6.05 -1.39
CA LYS A 310 -13.09 -7.49 -1.48
C LYS A 310 -13.05 -8.01 -2.91
N ALA A 311 -13.67 -7.27 -3.83
CA ALA A 311 -13.77 -7.68 -5.23
C ALA A 311 -13.79 -6.46 -6.15
N ILE A 312 -13.48 -6.72 -7.41
CA ILE A 312 -13.51 -5.75 -8.51
C ILE A 312 -14.35 -6.27 -9.65
N PHE A 313 -15.09 -5.36 -10.26
CA PHE A 313 -15.93 -5.60 -11.43
C PHE A 313 -15.51 -4.65 -12.54
N VAL A 314 -15.09 -5.22 -13.67
CA VAL A 314 -14.58 -4.48 -14.83
C VAL A 314 -15.49 -4.74 -16.02
N THR A 315 -15.87 -3.68 -16.73
CA THR A 315 -16.62 -3.77 -17.98
C THR A 315 -16.06 -2.77 -18.99
N VAL A 316 -15.76 -3.24 -20.20
CA VAL A 316 -15.40 -2.41 -21.36
C VAL A 316 -16.46 -2.62 -22.42
N SER A 317 -16.98 -1.55 -22.99
CA SER A 317 -18.00 -1.58 -24.02
C SER A 317 -17.71 -0.63 -25.19
N THR A 318 -18.17 -0.99 -26.38
CA THR A 318 -18.01 -0.19 -27.60
C THR A 318 -18.82 1.09 -27.59
N ASN A 319 -19.77 1.24 -26.66
CA ASN A 319 -20.57 2.46 -26.55
C ASN A 319 -20.94 2.77 -25.11
N ALA A 320 -20.79 4.04 -24.73
CA ALA A 320 -21.17 4.56 -23.42
C ALA A 320 -22.68 4.55 -23.16
N ASN A 321 -23.49 4.66 -24.24
CA ASN A 321 -24.94 4.69 -24.19
C ASN A 321 -25.53 3.48 -24.90
N PRO A 322 -26.26 2.57 -24.22
CA PRO A 322 -26.83 1.37 -24.84
C PRO A 322 -27.68 1.69 -26.06
N GLY A 323 -27.42 0.98 -27.17
CA GLY A 323 -28.17 1.11 -28.43
C GLY A 323 -27.87 2.33 -29.29
N GLN A 324 -26.89 3.18 -28.92
CA GLN A 324 -26.53 4.39 -29.66
C GLN A 324 -25.25 4.28 -30.49
N GLY A 325 -24.53 3.17 -30.40
CA GLY A 325 -23.34 2.91 -31.20
C GLY A 325 -23.66 2.63 -32.67
N SER A 326 -22.62 2.38 -33.43
CA SER A 326 -22.73 1.94 -34.83
C SER A 326 -22.32 0.47 -34.97
N ASN A 327 -22.95 -0.23 -35.91
CA ASN A 327 -22.51 -1.58 -36.24
C ASN A 327 -21.06 -1.57 -36.69
N ASN A 328 -20.24 -2.48 -36.14
CA ASN A 328 -18.79 -2.57 -36.31
C ASN A 328 -17.98 -1.44 -35.66
N ASP A 329 -18.47 -0.73 -34.65
CA ASP A 329 -17.60 -0.04 -33.72
C ASP A 329 -16.73 -1.08 -33.01
N MET A 330 -15.39 -0.85 -32.93
CA MET A 330 -14.44 -1.82 -32.38
C MET A 330 -13.58 -1.18 -31.29
N VAL A 331 -13.43 -1.86 -30.16
CA VAL A 331 -12.45 -1.54 -29.14
C VAL A 331 -11.48 -2.70 -28.98
N TYR A 332 -10.19 -2.40 -29.08
CA TYR A 332 -9.11 -3.31 -28.72
C TYR A 332 -8.66 -3.00 -27.30
N ILE A 333 -8.38 -4.02 -26.53
CA ILE A 333 -8.08 -3.95 -25.10
C ILE A 333 -6.83 -4.77 -24.83
N ASP A 334 -5.86 -4.22 -24.08
CA ASP A 334 -4.63 -4.91 -23.75
C ASP A 334 -4.07 -4.39 -22.41
N ASP A 335 -3.21 -5.16 -21.78
CA ASP A 335 -2.37 -4.80 -20.61
C ASP A 335 -3.10 -3.95 -19.56
N MET A 336 -4.03 -4.57 -18.83
CA MET A 336 -4.72 -3.97 -17.69
C MET A 336 -3.88 -4.07 -16.41
N GLU A 337 -3.85 -3.02 -15.60
CA GLU A 337 -3.06 -2.96 -14.37
C GLU A 337 -3.84 -2.26 -13.26
N LEU A 338 -3.81 -2.81 -12.06
CA LEU A 338 -4.20 -2.13 -10.82
C LEU A 338 -2.95 -1.49 -10.20
N VAL A 339 -3.01 -0.19 -9.97
CA VAL A 339 -1.89 0.58 -9.41
C VAL A 339 -2.18 0.89 -7.95
N TYR A 340 -1.22 0.58 -7.09
CA TYR A 340 -1.24 0.89 -5.65
C TYR A 340 -0.14 1.90 -5.37
N LEU A 341 -0.50 3.10 -4.95
CA LEU A 341 0.45 4.13 -4.58
C LEU A 341 1.00 3.87 -3.17
N GLY A 342 2.20 4.34 -2.90
CA GLY A 342 2.87 4.24 -1.63
C GLY A 342 3.99 5.27 -1.56
N SER A 343 3.63 6.56 -1.46
CA SER A 343 4.58 7.67 -1.38
C SER A 343 4.30 8.55 -0.16
N MET A 344 5.29 9.33 0.23
CA MET A 344 5.22 10.27 1.33
C MET A 344 5.45 11.67 0.80
N SER A 345 4.46 12.55 0.94
CA SER A 345 4.55 13.95 0.49
C SER A 345 5.05 14.89 1.58
N ASP A 346 4.90 14.53 2.87
CA ASP A 346 5.38 15.33 4.00
C ASP A 346 5.74 14.43 5.18
N LEU A 347 6.82 14.79 5.90
CA LEU A 347 7.26 14.14 7.15
C LEU A 347 7.49 15.22 8.20
N ARG A 348 6.84 15.04 9.36
CA ARG A 348 6.82 16.03 10.43
C ARG A 348 7.32 15.47 11.76
N TYR A 349 7.96 16.34 12.52
CA TYR A 349 8.26 16.12 13.93
C TYR A 349 7.54 17.16 14.77
N LYS A 350 6.75 16.73 15.76
CA LYS A 350 5.91 17.60 16.62
C LYS A 350 5.05 18.61 15.84
N GLY A 351 4.53 18.18 14.68
CA GLY A 351 3.65 18.96 13.82
C GLY A 351 4.35 19.86 12.80
N GLU A 352 5.66 20.04 12.88
CA GLU A 352 6.46 20.82 11.94
C GLU A 352 7.15 19.92 10.93
N THR A 353 7.13 20.32 9.64
CA THR A 353 7.86 19.59 8.59
C THR A 353 9.35 19.56 8.91
N ILE A 354 9.97 18.38 8.84
CA ILE A 354 11.41 18.24 9.12
C ILE A 354 12.24 19.11 8.17
N ASN A 355 13.30 19.69 8.70
CA ASN A 355 14.13 20.61 7.93
C ASN A 355 14.72 19.95 6.69
N GLY A 356 14.57 20.60 5.53
CA GLY A 356 15.08 20.10 4.25
C GLY A 356 14.31 18.93 3.69
N TRP A 357 13.05 18.69 4.11
CA TRP A 357 12.23 17.62 3.58
C TRP A 357 12.20 17.59 2.05
N ASN A 358 12.51 16.45 1.50
CA ASN A 358 12.40 16.12 0.09
C ASN A 358 12.16 14.61 -0.04
N PRO A 359 11.07 14.14 -0.67
CA PRO A 359 10.74 12.73 -0.78
C PRO A 359 11.80 11.87 -1.50
N ALA A 360 12.71 12.48 -2.27
CA ALA A 360 13.82 11.79 -2.90
C ALA A 360 15.04 11.60 -1.96
N VAL A 361 15.05 12.24 -0.79
CA VAL A 361 16.10 12.11 0.22
C VAL A 361 15.63 11.15 1.30
N THR A 362 16.35 10.05 1.49
CA THR A 362 15.95 9.00 2.42
C THR A 362 16.68 9.02 3.76
N THR A 363 17.59 9.98 3.97
CA THR A 363 18.33 10.08 5.24
C THR A 363 18.42 11.52 5.69
N TYR A 364 18.05 11.75 6.94
CA TYR A 364 18.06 13.05 7.62
C TYR A 364 18.84 12.97 8.91
N SER A 365 19.32 14.13 9.39
CA SER A 365 19.91 14.28 10.72
C SER A 365 19.19 15.42 11.44
N MET A 366 18.88 15.23 12.73
CA MET A 366 18.25 16.27 13.54
C MET A 366 18.69 16.17 15.00
N GLU A 367 18.64 17.30 15.67
CA GLU A 367 18.83 17.40 17.11
C GLU A 367 17.48 17.56 17.80
N LEU A 368 17.20 16.70 18.78
CA LEU A 368 15.94 16.64 19.51
C LEU A 368 16.10 17.28 20.88
N GLN A 369 15.06 17.97 21.34
CA GLN A 369 14.98 18.53 22.68
C GLN A 369 14.38 17.51 23.65
N GLY A 370 15.14 16.47 24.01
CA GLY A 370 14.73 15.35 24.84
C GLY A 370 14.57 14.04 24.08
N GLU A 371 14.29 12.97 24.82
CA GLU A 371 14.14 11.63 24.25
C GLU A 371 13.01 11.59 23.20
N PRO A 372 13.26 10.95 22.03
CA PRO A 372 12.26 10.87 20.98
C PRO A 372 11.09 9.93 21.36
N ASN A 373 9.89 10.33 20.91
CA ASN A 373 8.73 9.47 20.88
C ASN A 373 8.30 9.26 19.43
N LEU A 374 8.05 8.02 19.03
CA LEU A 374 7.59 7.71 17.66
C LEU A 374 6.27 8.41 17.30
N ASP A 375 5.41 8.71 18.27
CA ASP A 375 4.15 9.43 18.03
C ASP A 375 4.35 10.89 17.65
N ASP A 376 5.51 11.49 17.99
CA ASP A 376 5.86 12.85 17.57
C ASP A 376 6.16 12.95 16.08
N PHE A 377 6.44 11.82 15.41
CA PHE A 377 6.67 11.76 13.98
C PHE A 377 5.37 11.43 13.26
N THR A 378 4.92 12.33 12.40
CA THR A 378 3.73 12.17 11.57
C THR A 378 4.08 12.35 10.10
N ALA A 379 3.30 11.75 9.20
CA ALA A 379 3.54 11.86 7.77
C ALA A 379 2.22 12.03 7.01
N THR A 380 2.30 12.70 5.87
CA THR A 380 1.25 12.69 4.85
C THR A 380 1.66 11.69 3.79
N ILE A 381 0.86 10.63 3.63
CA ILE A 381 1.11 9.56 2.66
C ILE A 381 0.04 9.55 1.57
N GLU A 382 0.40 9.03 0.40
CA GLU A 382 -0.48 8.84 -0.75
C GLU A 382 -0.66 7.34 -0.99
N GLY A 383 -1.88 6.95 -1.31
CA GLY A 383 -2.29 5.58 -1.57
C GLY A 383 -3.44 5.15 -0.67
N ALA A 384 -4.55 4.70 -1.29
CA ALA A 384 -5.77 4.28 -0.60
C ALA A 384 -5.55 3.09 0.34
N SER A 385 -4.52 2.30 0.06
CA SER A 385 -4.10 1.13 0.86
C SER A 385 -2.63 1.22 1.30
N ALA A 386 -2.02 2.41 1.21
CA ALA A 386 -0.68 2.62 1.74
C ALA A 386 -0.69 2.64 3.27
N VAL A 387 0.36 2.14 3.87
CA VAL A 387 0.54 2.15 5.32
C VAL A 387 1.83 2.82 5.73
N LEU A 388 1.82 3.37 6.95
CA LEU A 388 2.99 3.95 7.60
C LEU A 388 3.42 3.02 8.75
N THR A 389 4.70 2.64 8.76
CA THR A 389 5.32 1.93 9.88
C THR A 389 6.47 2.76 10.45
N LYS A 390 6.72 2.62 11.73
CA LYS A 390 7.77 3.37 12.44
C LYS A 390 8.53 2.44 13.37
N SER A 391 9.84 2.60 13.42
CA SER A 391 10.70 1.96 14.41
C SER A 391 11.80 2.91 14.88
N MET A 392 12.35 2.62 16.05
CA MET A 392 13.42 3.40 16.66
C MET A 392 14.39 2.45 17.36
N GLU A 393 15.68 2.71 17.18
CA GLU A 393 16.77 2.02 17.84
C GLU A 393 17.69 3.07 18.47
N GLN A 394 18.12 2.83 19.72
CA GLN A 394 19.13 3.65 20.35
C GLN A 394 20.52 3.06 20.08
N ASN A 395 21.42 3.87 19.58
CA ASN A 395 22.81 3.50 19.34
C ASN A 395 23.61 3.51 20.66
N ALA A 396 24.76 2.84 20.65
CA ALA A 396 25.64 2.76 21.81
C ALA A 396 26.21 4.13 22.29
N ASP A 397 26.18 5.13 21.41
CA ASP A 397 26.59 6.51 21.71
C ASP A 397 25.46 7.41 22.24
N GLY A 398 24.26 6.81 22.48
CA GLY A 398 23.08 7.53 22.95
C GLY A 398 22.26 8.22 21.87
N SER A 399 22.73 8.23 20.62
CA SER A 399 21.92 8.74 19.48
C SER A 399 20.82 7.74 19.11
N TYR A 400 19.86 8.19 18.32
CA TYR A 400 18.74 7.35 17.86
C TYR A 400 18.73 7.23 16.34
N ARG A 401 18.44 6.04 15.88
CA ARG A 401 18.11 5.76 14.50
C ARG A 401 16.61 5.49 14.39
N ILE A 402 15.88 6.40 13.75
CA ILE A 402 14.44 6.33 13.59
C ILE A 402 14.15 6.01 12.13
N ALA A 403 13.43 4.91 11.88
CA ALA A 403 13.03 4.49 10.56
C ALA A 403 11.51 4.69 10.39
N ILE A 404 11.12 5.42 9.35
CA ILE A 404 9.73 5.69 8.99
C ILE A 404 9.53 5.22 7.57
N SER A 405 8.68 4.21 7.39
CA SER A 405 8.45 3.61 6.08
C SER A 405 7.02 3.81 5.63
N VAL A 406 6.85 4.18 4.37
CA VAL A 406 5.58 4.12 3.65
C VAL A 406 5.62 2.96 2.66
N VAL A 407 4.57 2.14 2.63
CA VAL A 407 4.53 0.92 1.83
C VAL A 407 3.15 0.77 1.21
N SER A 408 3.08 0.55 -0.12
CA SER A 408 1.84 0.15 -0.79
C SER A 408 1.44 -1.29 -0.42
N ALA A 409 0.15 -1.58 -0.47
CA ALA A 409 -0.36 -2.90 -0.09
C ALA A 409 0.21 -4.04 -0.97
N ASP A 410 0.54 -3.76 -2.23
CA ASP A 410 1.12 -4.73 -3.17
C ASP A 410 2.65 -4.86 -3.07
N LEU A 411 3.32 -4.04 -2.25
CA LEU A 411 4.78 -3.92 -2.06
C LEU A 411 5.55 -3.40 -3.27
N GLN A 412 4.89 -2.90 -4.32
CA GLN A 412 5.58 -2.38 -5.49
C GLN A 412 6.11 -0.96 -5.28
N ASN A 413 5.45 -0.20 -4.39
CA ASN A 413 5.87 1.15 -4.02
C ASN A 413 6.17 1.19 -2.53
N ALA A 414 7.43 1.39 -2.17
CA ALA A 414 7.86 1.48 -0.78
C ALA A 414 9.08 2.40 -0.64
N ALA A 415 9.09 3.18 0.42
CA ALA A 415 10.23 4.01 0.81
C ALA A 415 10.44 3.95 2.32
N CYS A 416 11.71 3.92 2.74
CA CYS A 416 12.10 4.01 4.13
C CYS A 416 12.97 5.27 4.33
N TYR A 417 12.54 6.12 5.23
CA TYR A 417 13.23 7.36 5.61
C TYR A 417 13.89 7.18 6.97
N ILE A 418 15.20 7.40 7.02
CA ILE A 418 16.00 7.25 8.22
C ILE A 418 16.28 8.63 8.79
N ILE A 419 15.98 8.82 10.07
CA ILE A 419 16.33 10.01 10.84
C ILE A 419 17.38 9.59 11.86
N ASN A 420 18.60 10.11 11.70
CA ASN A 420 19.65 10.01 12.71
C ASN A 420 19.47 11.18 13.68
N ALA A 421 18.99 10.88 14.87
CA ALA A 421 18.65 11.89 15.87
C ALA A 421 19.66 11.86 17.01
N THR A 422 20.19 13.03 17.36
CA THR A 422 20.91 13.26 18.59
C THR A 422 19.99 13.97 19.58
N VAL A 423 20.10 13.66 20.85
CA VAL A 423 19.39 14.42 21.89
C VAL A 423 20.31 15.53 22.35
N ALA A 424 19.81 16.78 22.26
CA ALA A 424 20.52 17.90 22.81
C ALA A 424 20.83 17.59 24.28
N ALA A 425 22.06 17.83 24.69
CA ALA A 425 22.40 17.73 26.09
C ALA A 425 21.39 18.57 26.87
N SER A 426 20.64 17.93 27.74
CA SER A 426 19.62 18.62 28.53
C SER A 426 20.32 19.79 29.25
N SER A 427 19.95 21.02 28.89
CA SER A 427 20.34 22.19 29.67
C SER A 427 19.50 22.21 30.95
N ARG A 428 19.55 21.15 31.73
CA ARG A 428 18.90 21.11 33.03
C ARG A 428 19.62 22.12 33.89
N VAL A 429 18.95 23.23 34.17
CA VAL A 429 19.39 24.12 35.20
C VAL A 429 19.59 23.29 36.47
N GLY A 430 20.76 23.31 37.04
CA GLY A 430 21.13 22.52 38.20
C GLY A 430 21.97 21.24 37.92
N ASP A 431 22.02 20.72 36.70
CA ASP A 431 22.95 19.67 36.28
C ASP A 431 24.27 20.35 35.86
N VAL A 432 25.06 20.70 36.87
CA VAL A 432 26.26 21.52 36.66
C VAL A 432 27.51 20.71 36.29
N ASN A 433 27.47 19.40 36.51
CA ASN A 433 28.54 18.47 36.18
C ASN A 433 28.30 17.70 34.85
N ASP A 434 27.09 17.88 34.23
CA ASP A 434 26.68 17.27 32.96
C ASP A 434 26.62 15.73 33.01
N ASP A 435 26.24 15.16 34.15
CA ASP A 435 26.04 13.72 34.27
C ASP A 435 24.59 13.29 33.92
N GLY A 436 23.71 14.25 33.63
CA GLY A 436 22.32 14.04 33.23
C GLY A 436 21.34 13.93 34.41
N VAL A 437 21.80 14.01 35.65
CA VAL A 437 20.99 13.93 36.87
C VAL A 437 21.22 15.19 37.69
N VAL A 438 20.16 15.78 38.22
CA VAL A 438 20.29 16.89 39.19
C VAL A 438 20.22 16.30 40.60
N ASP A 439 21.39 16.13 41.25
CA ASP A 439 21.48 15.49 42.56
C ASP A 439 22.50 16.17 43.48
N ILE A 440 22.89 15.48 44.56
CA ILE A 440 23.82 16.01 45.56
C ILE A 440 25.24 16.21 45.03
N ALA A 441 25.63 15.55 43.94
CA ALA A 441 26.92 15.73 43.29
C ALA A 441 26.99 17.13 42.69
N ASP A 442 25.92 17.58 42.01
CA ASP A 442 25.85 18.94 41.45
C ASP A 442 25.91 20.00 42.52
N VAL A 443 25.25 19.80 43.66
CA VAL A 443 25.32 20.71 44.80
C VAL A 443 26.78 20.83 45.27
N THR A 444 27.50 19.70 45.32
CA THR A 444 28.90 19.68 45.75
C THR A 444 29.81 20.40 44.77
N ASP A 445 29.61 20.22 43.48
CA ASP A 445 30.39 20.86 42.43
C ASP A 445 30.09 22.37 42.34
N LEU A 446 28.82 22.76 42.49
CA LEU A 446 28.42 24.17 42.55
C LEU A 446 29.05 24.89 43.79
N ILE A 447 29.05 24.24 44.96
CA ILE A 447 29.73 24.76 46.14
C ILE A 447 31.23 24.93 45.87
N ALA A 448 31.90 23.94 45.28
CA ALA A 448 33.30 24.01 44.92
C ALA A 448 33.59 25.20 43.96
N ARG A 449 32.70 25.42 43.01
CA ARG A 449 32.76 26.52 42.04
C ARG A 449 32.63 27.91 42.77
N VAL A 450 31.63 28.06 43.62
CA VAL A 450 31.40 29.27 44.39
C VAL A 450 32.57 29.58 45.31
N LEU A 451 33.25 28.55 45.85
CA LEU A 451 34.47 28.71 46.67
C LEU A 451 35.75 28.92 45.83
N GLY A 452 35.65 28.95 44.49
CA GLY A 452 36.77 29.24 43.60
C GLY A 452 37.65 28.04 43.26
N ASN A 453 37.23 26.80 43.58
CA ASN A 453 38.02 25.57 43.43
C ASN A 453 37.40 24.54 42.47
N GLY A 454 36.22 24.80 41.88
CA GLY A 454 35.49 23.89 41.00
C GLY A 454 35.33 24.42 39.60
N GLN A 455 35.06 23.51 38.65
CA GLN A 455 34.58 23.84 37.32
C GLN A 455 33.17 23.29 37.16
N VAL A 456 32.27 24.10 36.65
CA VAL A 456 30.87 23.75 36.36
C VAL A 456 30.46 24.33 35.01
N ILE A 457 29.34 23.87 34.48
CA ILE A 457 28.74 24.49 33.31
C ILE A 457 28.01 25.76 33.75
N GLU A 458 28.64 26.92 33.56
CA GLU A 458 28.15 28.22 34.01
C GLU A 458 26.71 28.52 33.59
N SER A 459 26.30 28.12 32.38
CA SER A 459 24.95 28.35 31.89
C SER A 459 23.86 27.52 32.61
N ARG A 460 24.26 26.54 33.45
CA ARG A 460 23.38 25.71 34.27
C ARG A 460 23.51 25.99 35.75
N ALA A 461 24.47 26.80 36.11
CA ALA A 461 24.85 27.12 37.49
C ALA A 461 24.09 28.32 38.07
N ASP A 462 23.59 29.22 37.25
CA ASP A 462 22.67 30.29 37.63
C ASP A 462 21.25 29.72 37.78
N ILE A 463 20.96 29.16 38.95
CA ILE A 463 19.73 28.42 39.22
C ILE A 463 18.56 29.35 39.45
N ASN A 464 18.84 30.53 40.13
CA ASN A 464 17.82 31.51 40.46
C ASN A 464 17.58 32.54 39.35
N GLY A 465 18.41 32.56 38.29
CA GLY A 465 18.26 33.42 37.11
C GLY A 465 18.62 34.87 37.33
N ASP A 466 19.46 35.19 38.33
CA ASP A 466 19.88 36.58 38.64
C ASP A 466 21.16 37.02 37.89
N ASN A 467 21.68 36.15 37.00
CA ASN A 467 22.92 36.30 36.23
C ASN A 467 24.22 36.32 37.06
N MET A 468 24.19 35.81 38.28
CA MET A 468 25.38 35.55 39.08
C MET A 468 25.38 34.11 39.57
N VAL A 469 26.56 33.48 39.66
CA VAL A 469 26.70 32.14 40.23
C VAL A 469 27.28 32.30 41.63
N ASP A 470 26.41 32.21 42.65
CA ASP A 470 26.79 32.41 44.05
C ASP A 470 26.07 31.46 45.03
N VAL A 471 26.09 31.80 46.33
CA VAL A 471 25.49 31.00 47.39
C VAL A 471 23.96 30.90 47.26
N GLY A 472 23.33 31.84 46.57
CA GLY A 472 21.88 31.83 46.27
C GLY A 472 21.53 30.63 45.41
N ASP A 473 22.33 30.35 44.36
CA ASP A 473 22.13 29.21 43.48
C ASP A 473 22.32 27.88 44.19
N VAL A 474 23.32 27.80 45.08
CA VAL A 474 23.54 26.60 45.91
C VAL A 474 22.30 26.33 46.76
N THR A 475 21.67 27.36 47.31
CA THR A 475 20.48 27.23 48.17
C THR A 475 19.27 26.74 47.34
N GLU A 476 19.09 27.32 46.15
CA GLU A 476 18.02 26.97 45.24
C GLU A 476 18.18 25.51 44.74
N LEU A 477 19.40 25.13 44.33
CA LEU A 477 19.71 23.77 43.90
C LEU A 477 19.46 22.73 45.01
N ILE A 478 19.81 23.03 46.25
CA ILE A 478 19.47 22.19 47.40
C ILE A 478 17.95 22.02 47.51
N GLY A 479 17.18 23.06 47.30
CA GLY A 479 15.72 23.04 47.29
C GLY A 479 15.19 22.07 46.20
N ILE A 480 15.72 22.13 45.00
CA ILE A 480 15.38 21.25 43.89
C ILE A 480 15.69 19.77 44.22
N VAL A 481 16.92 19.49 44.71
CA VAL A 481 17.37 18.13 45.04
C VAL A 481 16.54 17.51 46.17
N LEU A 482 16.09 18.33 47.13
CA LEU A 482 15.23 17.87 48.23
C LEU A 482 13.75 17.78 47.87
N GLY A 483 13.35 18.17 46.65
CA GLY A 483 11.95 18.13 46.21
C GLY A 483 11.06 19.18 46.91
N ASN A 484 11.60 20.28 47.33
CA ASN A 484 10.91 21.38 48.03
C ASN A 484 10.45 22.52 47.10
N ASN A 485 10.01 22.16 45.86
CA ASN A 485 9.36 23.10 44.93
C ASN A 485 7.85 22.96 44.93
#